data_acc641660b8fb60868e53f2450d0cdd6
#
_entry.id   acc641660b8fb60868e53f2450d0cdd6
#
_cell.length_a   1.000
_cell.length_b   1.000
_cell.length_c   1.000
_cell.angle_alpha   90.00
_cell.angle_beta   90.00
_cell.angle_gamma   90.00
#
_symmetry.space_group_name_H-M   'P 1'
#
loop_
_entity.id
_entity.type
_entity.pdbx_description
1 polymer ?
#
loop_
_entity_poly.entity_id
_entity_poly.type
_entity_poly.pdbx_seq_one_letter_code
_entity_poly.pdbx_strand_id
1 'polypeptide(L)'
;MPHVIVKLWPGKSEAQKRDLSDAIVRDVTRILNYGEEAVSVGFEEIAPDQWSSRVYAPDIQDRWATLSKKPGYGPGPKSQI
;
A
#
# COMPACT_ATOMS: atom_id res chain seq x y z
N MET A 1 15.07 -0.19 8.75
CA MET A 1 13.89 0.50 9.26
C MET A 1 12.79 0.58 8.20
N PRO A 2 12.20 -0.51 7.77
CA PRO A 2 11.07 -0.40 6.85
C PRO A 2 9.75 -0.16 7.56
N HIS A 3 8.95 0.73 6.99
CA HIS A 3 7.58 0.99 7.44
C HIS A 3 6.66 0.80 6.24
N VAL A 4 5.65 -0.07 6.38
CA VAL A 4 4.72 -0.41 5.31
C VAL A 4 3.33 0.08 5.68
N ILE A 5 2.71 0.82 4.80
CA ILE A 5 1.32 1.25 4.96
C ILE A 5 0.49 0.64 3.85
N VAL A 6 -0.58 -0.04 4.23
CA VAL A 6 -1.55 -0.58 3.29
C VAL A 6 -2.77 0.32 3.30
N LYS A 7 -3.04 0.98 2.19
CA LYS A 7 -4.25 1.77 2.01
C LYS A 7 -5.25 0.93 1.23
N LEU A 8 -6.46 0.83 1.72
CA LEU A 8 -7.47 -0.06 1.15
C LEU A 8 -8.87 0.46 1.44
N TRP A 9 -9.83 -0.04 0.70
CA TRP A 9 -11.24 0.22 0.99
C TRP A 9 -11.63 -0.51 2.27
N PRO A 10 -12.58 0.04 3.05
CA PRO A 10 -13.11 -0.68 4.21
C PRO A 10 -13.86 -1.94 3.80
N GLY A 11 -14.03 -2.85 4.74
CA GLY A 11 -14.82 -4.07 4.55
C GLY A 11 -14.07 -5.37 4.77
N LYS A 12 -12.74 -5.31 4.89
CA LYS A 12 -11.99 -6.52 5.22
C LYS A 12 -11.99 -6.74 6.72
N SER A 13 -11.97 -8.01 7.13
CA SER A 13 -12.04 -8.36 8.54
C SER A 13 -10.72 -8.05 9.26
N GLU A 14 -10.80 -7.94 10.58
CA GLU A 14 -9.59 -7.77 11.39
C GLU A 14 -8.65 -8.97 11.25
N ALA A 15 -9.21 -10.18 11.11
CA ALA A 15 -8.43 -11.39 10.90
C ALA A 15 -7.66 -11.33 9.58
N GLN A 16 -8.30 -10.88 8.50
CA GLN A 16 -7.63 -10.73 7.21
C GLN A 16 -6.49 -9.71 7.26
N LYS A 17 -6.73 -8.58 7.92
CA LYS A 17 -5.70 -7.55 8.06
C LYS A 17 -4.53 -8.03 8.92
N ARG A 18 -4.82 -8.77 9.99
CA ARG A 18 -3.77 -9.33 10.84
C ARG A 18 -2.94 -10.36 10.08
N ASP A 19 -3.58 -11.23 9.31
CA ASP A 19 -2.87 -12.22 8.51
C ASP A 19 -1.98 -11.55 7.47
N LEU A 20 -2.47 -10.49 6.84
CA LEU A 20 -1.68 -9.74 5.88
C LEU A 20 -0.50 -9.05 6.56
N SER A 21 -0.72 -8.45 7.71
CA SER A 21 0.35 -7.81 8.48
C SER A 21 1.46 -8.82 8.82
N ASP A 22 1.08 -9.99 9.32
CA ASP A 22 2.04 -11.04 9.66
C ASP A 22 2.83 -11.50 8.44
N ALA A 23 2.17 -11.63 7.30
CA ALA A 23 2.82 -12.01 6.04
C ALA A 23 3.80 -10.94 5.57
N ILE A 24 3.42 -9.67 5.68
CA ILE A 24 4.30 -8.55 5.31
C ILE A 24 5.55 -8.54 6.18
N VAL A 25 5.40 -8.65 7.49
CA VAL A 25 6.54 -8.68 8.41
C VAL A 25 7.48 -9.84 8.07
N ARG A 26 6.92 -11.03 7.86
CA ARG A 26 7.70 -12.22 7.52
C ARG A 26 8.49 -12.02 6.23
N ASP A 27 7.85 -11.49 5.21
CA ASP A 27 8.50 -11.32 3.92
C ASP A 27 9.54 -10.20 3.93
N VAL A 28 9.24 -9.09 4.60
CA VAL A 28 10.20 -7.99 4.72
C VAL A 28 11.44 -8.43 5.46
N THR A 29 11.29 -9.15 6.58
CA THR A 29 12.44 -9.63 7.35
C THR A 29 13.25 -10.64 6.54
N ARG A 30 12.59 -11.53 5.82
CA ARG A 30 13.25 -12.56 5.02
C ARG A 30 13.97 -11.99 3.81
N ILE A 31 13.28 -11.11 3.06
CA ILE A 31 13.79 -10.64 1.77
C ILE A 31 14.81 -9.50 1.95
N LEU A 32 14.51 -8.57 2.86
CA LEU A 32 15.36 -7.41 3.07
C LEU A 32 16.39 -7.61 4.18
N ASN A 33 16.37 -8.76 4.84
CA ASN A 33 17.34 -9.12 5.87
C ASN A 33 17.34 -8.14 7.06
N TYR A 34 16.14 -7.83 7.56
CA TYR A 34 15.97 -7.04 8.77
C TYR A 34 15.50 -7.92 9.93
N GLY A 35 15.77 -7.49 11.14
CA GLY A 35 15.12 -8.08 12.31
C GLY A 35 13.66 -7.63 12.41
N GLU A 36 12.84 -8.43 13.06
CA GLU A 36 11.41 -8.16 13.19
C GLU A 36 11.15 -6.81 13.87
N GLU A 37 12.00 -6.42 14.81
CA GLU A 37 11.89 -5.17 15.56
C GLU A 37 12.05 -3.92 14.71
N ALA A 38 12.62 -4.06 13.51
CA ALA A 38 12.81 -2.92 12.61
C ALA A 38 11.58 -2.61 11.75
N VAL A 39 10.62 -3.54 11.67
CA VAL A 39 9.50 -3.47 10.73
C VAL A 39 8.24 -2.99 11.42
N SER A 40 7.55 -2.05 10.81
CA SER A 40 6.22 -1.64 11.24
C SER A 40 5.26 -1.70 10.06
N VAL A 41 4.00 -2.03 10.35
CA VAL A 41 2.94 -2.15 9.34
C VAL A 41 1.71 -1.44 9.86
N GLY A 42 1.14 -0.58 9.04
CA GLY A 42 -0.10 0.10 9.36
C GLY A 42 -1.13 -0.07 8.26
N PHE A 43 -2.38 0.11 8.61
CA PHE A 43 -3.49 0.05 7.66
C PHE A 43 -4.28 1.34 7.73
N GLU A 44 -4.67 1.84 6.56
CA GLU A 44 -5.44 3.06 6.45
C GLU A 44 -6.64 2.77 5.56
N GLU A 45 -7.83 2.77 6.15
CA GLU A 45 -9.06 2.52 5.39
C GLU A 45 -9.57 3.82 4.79
N ILE A 46 -9.78 3.82 3.49
CA ILE A 46 -10.19 4.98 2.71
C ILE A 46 -11.55 4.67 2.08
N ALA A 47 -12.53 5.54 2.27
CA ALA A 47 -13.85 5.35 1.66
C ALA A 47 -13.73 5.36 0.12
N PRO A 48 -14.53 4.53 -0.59
CA PRO A 48 -14.43 4.43 -2.04
C PRO A 48 -14.56 5.78 -2.78
N ASP A 49 -15.41 6.67 -2.29
CA ASP A 49 -15.60 7.98 -2.93
C ASP A 49 -14.44 8.95 -2.67
N GLN A 50 -13.54 8.60 -1.76
CA GLN A 50 -12.35 9.41 -1.46
C GLN A 50 -11.07 8.79 -2.03
N TRP A 51 -11.16 7.61 -2.63
CA TRP A 51 -9.98 6.91 -3.13
C TRP A 51 -9.23 7.72 -4.17
N SER A 52 -9.95 8.30 -5.11
CA SER A 52 -9.35 9.05 -6.21
C SER A 52 -8.53 10.23 -5.72
N SER A 53 -9.09 11.02 -4.80
CA SER A 53 -8.42 12.23 -4.30
C SER A 53 -7.36 11.95 -3.26
N ARG A 54 -7.54 10.92 -2.44
CA ARG A 54 -6.64 10.65 -1.31
C ARG A 54 -5.58 9.61 -1.61
N VAL A 55 -5.79 8.73 -2.59
CA VAL A 55 -4.85 7.66 -2.89
C VAL A 55 -4.44 7.68 -4.35
N TYR A 56 -5.40 7.60 -5.28
CA TYR A 56 -5.03 7.45 -6.69
C TYR A 56 -4.20 8.63 -7.19
N ALA A 57 -4.65 9.84 -6.95
CA ALA A 57 -3.92 11.02 -7.44
C ALA A 57 -2.56 11.19 -6.76
N PRO A 58 -2.47 11.25 -5.41
CA PRO A 58 -1.18 11.56 -4.79
C PRO A 58 -0.20 10.39 -4.73
N ASP A 59 -0.70 9.16 -4.57
CA ASP A 59 0.16 8.01 -4.32
C ASP A 59 0.43 7.17 -5.55
N ILE A 60 -0.48 7.17 -6.50
CA ILE A 60 -0.38 6.31 -7.68
C ILE A 60 -0.02 7.14 -8.91
N GLN A 61 -0.87 8.09 -9.25
CA GLN A 61 -0.70 8.89 -10.46
C GLN A 61 0.54 9.79 -10.39
N ASP A 62 0.69 10.52 -9.29
CA ASP A 62 1.82 11.42 -9.10
C ASP A 62 3.14 10.68 -8.92
N ARG A 63 3.09 9.40 -8.56
CA ARG A 63 4.28 8.59 -8.32
C ARG A 63 4.40 7.43 -9.30
N TRP A 64 3.77 7.53 -10.43
CA TRP A 64 3.64 6.45 -11.40
C TRP A 64 4.98 5.77 -11.71
N ALA A 65 6.03 6.56 -11.93
CA ALA A 65 7.35 6.03 -12.28
C ALA A 65 8.01 5.24 -11.15
N THR A 66 7.57 5.43 -9.90
CA THR A 66 8.15 4.74 -8.75
C THR A 66 7.42 3.45 -8.40
N LEU A 67 6.30 3.16 -9.06
CA LEU A 67 5.51 1.97 -8.74
C LEU A 67 6.19 0.74 -9.31
N SER A 68 6.48 -0.23 -8.44
CA SER A 68 7.01 -1.52 -8.88
C SER A 68 5.94 -2.38 -9.55
N LYS A 69 4.69 -2.16 -9.17
CA LYS A 69 3.53 -2.79 -9.82
C LYS A 69 2.45 -1.74 -10.00
N LYS A 70 2.03 -1.54 -11.24
CA LYS A 70 1.01 -0.56 -11.58
C LYS A 70 -0.37 -1.19 -11.50
N PRO A 71 -1.41 -0.41 -11.14
CA PRO A 71 -2.76 -0.96 -11.08
C PRO A 71 -3.33 -1.18 -12.47
N GLY A 72 -4.27 -2.12 -12.57
CA GLY A 72 -5.02 -2.37 -13.79
C GLY A 72 -6.29 -1.55 -13.91
N TYR A 73 -6.47 -0.54 -13.06
CA TYR A 73 -7.65 0.31 -13.07
C TYR A 73 -7.22 1.78 -13.08
N GLY A 74 -8.16 2.66 -13.36
CA GLY A 74 -7.95 4.11 -13.31
C GLY A 74 -7.35 4.67 -14.60
N PRO A 75 -7.16 5.99 -14.65
CA PRO A 75 -6.73 6.67 -15.88
C PRO A 75 -5.24 6.52 -16.21
N GLY A 76 -4.42 5.99 -15.29
CA GLY A 76 -2.98 5.89 -15.52
C GLY A 76 -2.24 7.16 -15.17
N PRO A 77 -1.01 7.33 -15.71
CA PRO A 77 -0.19 8.48 -15.35
C PRO A 77 -0.78 9.78 -15.85
N LYS A 78 -0.35 10.89 -15.24
CA LYS A 78 -0.75 12.20 -15.73
C LYS A 78 -0.25 12.41 -17.15
N SER A 79 -1.11 12.96 -17.97
CA SER A 79 -0.76 13.36 -19.32
C SER A 79 0.33 14.43 -19.28
N GLN A 80 1.40 14.24 -20.04
CA GLN A 80 2.43 15.25 -20.20
C GLN A 80 2.31 15.83 -21.60
N ILE A 81 2.05 17.11 -21.65
CA ILE A 81 1.91 17.81 -22.90
C ILE A 81 3.08 18.73 -23.12
#